data_268245af2b1aa8f25b8ada12051cdf20
#
_entry.id   268245af2b1aa8f25b8ada12051cdf20
#
_cell.length_a   1.000
_cell.length_b   1.000
_cell.length_c   1.000
_cell.angle_alpha   90.00
_cell.angle_beta   90.00
_cell.angle_gamma   90.00
#
_symmetry.space_group_name_H-M   'P 1'
#
loop_
_entity.id
_entity.type
_entity.pdbx_description
1 polymer ?
#
loop_
_entity_poly.entity_id
_entity_poly.type
_entity_poly.pdbx_seq_one_letter_code
_entity_poly.pdbx_strand_id
1 'polypeptide(L)'
;GASNGILIKSAEALETAHSIDTVVLDKTGTITQGTPVVTNMLCKEGVPQKELLQIAASLEKMSEHPLADAIVAEAEKADLSFLPVDGFKQIPGQGLVGQIGNETCLAGNRRLMAANGINGGALLQLGEKMAVDGKTPLFFARGGQFIGVIAVADVVKPTSKQAIAELTGMGIEVVMLTGDNAKTAEAIRRQVGVDRVVAEVFPQDKEKEIRRLQSAGKKVAMVGDGINDAPALARADVGIAIGAGTDVAIESADIVLMKSDLLDVSTAIQLSKAVIRNIKQNLFWAFIYNIIGIPVAAGVFYLPFAWKLNPMIGAFAMSFSSVFVVSNALRLRWFKAKHQANTERDSVPMHEQTTIKQERKGAIHMEKVLNIEGMVCGMCVKHVDKALRDIQGIKDVDVSLESKSAQVQLDQDVPDAVPDAVLKAAIEDAGYQLVSIQ
;
A
#
# COMPACT_ATOMS: atom_id res chain seq x y z
N GLY A 1 9.61 -3.39 17.82
CA GLY A 1 9.74 -2.77 16.48
C GLY A 1 10.06 -3.82 15.44
N ALA A 2 11.23 -4.45 15.54
CA ALA A 2 11.74 -5.35 14.48
C ALA A 2 10.78 -6.49 14.11
N SER A 3 10.09 -7.09 15.05
CA SER A 3 9.08 -8.13 14.79
C SER A 3 7.88 -7.64 13.95
N ASN A 4 7.64 -6.34 13.91
CA ASN A 4 6.59 -5.71 13.12
C ASN A 4 7.15 -5.01 11.86
N GLY A 5 8.43 -5.24 11.50
CA GLY A 5 9.06 -4.57 10.36
C GLY A 5 9.31 -3.07 10.56
N ILE A 6 9.38 -2.60 11.82
CA ILE A 6 9.61 -1.20 12.18
C ILE A 6 10.99 -1.08 12.83
N LEU A 7 11.91 -0.38 12.15
CA LEU A 7 13.23 -0.06 12.65
C LEU A 7 13.22 1.37 13.21
N ILE A 8 13.51 1.51 14.49
CA ILE A 8 13.63 2.80 15.18
C ILE A 8 15.09 3.03 15.50
N LYS A 9 15.69 4.11 15.01
CA LYS A 9 17.14 4.34 15.12
C LYS A 9 17.58 4.80 16.50
N SER A 10 16.73 5.51 17.24
CA SER A 10 17.10 6.08 18.52
C SER A 10 15.96 6.03 19.55
N ALA A 11 16.32 6.12 20.84
CA ALA A 11 15.34 6.27 21.92
C ALA A 11 14.61 7.63 21.82
N GLU A 12 15.28 8.66 21.35
CA GLU A 12 14.73 10.00 21.15
C GLU A 12 13.63 9.99 20.08
N ALA A 13 13.86 9.30 18.93
CA ALA A 13 12.85 9.12 17.90
C ALA A 13 11.59 8.42 18.45
N LEU A 14 11.78 7.41 19.32
CA LEU A 14 10.68 6.71 19.98
C LEU A 14 9.93 7.65 20.94
N GLU A 15 10.65 8.47 21.70
CA GLU A 15 10.05 9.41 22.63
C GLU A 15 9.30 10.51 21.91
N THR A 16 9.86 11.06 20.83
CA THR A 16 9.23 12.13 20.04
C THR A 16 7.98 11.62 19.32
N ALA A 17 8.03 10.41 18.74
CA ALA A 17 6.93 9.83 17.98
C ALA A 17 5.63 9.67 18.80
N HIS A 18 5.72 9.51 20.14
CA HIS A 18 4.50 9.43 20.96
C HIS A 18 3.74 10.75 21.08
N SER A 19 4.42 11.87 20.87
CA SER A 19 3.89 13.25 21.05
C SER A 19 3.49 13.92 19.73
N ILE A 20 3.60 13.23 18.62
CA ILE A 20 3.21 13.75 17.29
C ILE A 20 1.72 14.06 17.27
N ASP A 21 1.39 15.26 16.80
CA ASP A 21 0.03 15.76 16.59
C ASP A 21 -0.31 16.00 15.12
N THR A 22 0.70 16.03 14.25
CA THR A 22 0.54 16.24 12.81
C THR A 22 1.43 15.26 12.04
N VAL A 23 0.83 14.50 11.11
CA VAL A 23 1.53 13.62 10.17
C VAL A 23 1.43 14.21 8.78
N VAL A 24 2.57 14.48 8.17
CA VAL A 24 2.69 14.93 6.79
C VAL A 24 3.07 13.75 5.93
N LEU A 25 2.25 13.44 4.93
CA LEU A 25 2.44 12.33 4.01
C LEU A 25 2.84 12.86 2.64
N ASP A 26 3.91 12.36 2.05
CA ASP A 26 4.08 12.50 0.61
C ASP A 26 2.98 11.73 -0.13
N LYS A 27 2.62 12.14 -1.34
CA LYS A 27 1.65 11.42 -2.16
C LYS A 27 2.28 10.18 -2.80
N THR A 28 3.32 10.40 -3.60
CA THR A 28 3.90 9.41 -4.52
C THR A 28 4.71 8.37 -3.76
N GLY A 29 4.45 7.08 -3.99
CA GLY A 29 5.15 6.00 -3.27
C GLY A 29 4.74 5.82 -1.80
N THR A 30 4.07 6.82 -1.18
CA THR A 30 3.62 6.81 0.21
C THR A 30 2.12 6.52 0.31
N ILE A 31 1.26 7.44 -0.13
CA ILE A 31 -0.20 7.24 -0.20
C ILE A 31 -0.55 6.37 -1.41
N THR A 32 0.16 6.57 -2.51
CA THR A 32 -0.01 5.84 -3.77
C THR A 32 1.10 4.81 -3.97
N GLN A 33 0.97 3.97 -4.99
CA GLN A 33 1.95 2.92 -5.29
C GLN A 33 3.28 3.47 -5.80
N GLY A 34 3.30 4.70 -6.32
CA GLY A 34 4.48 5.34 -6.89
C GLY A 34 4.78 4.92 -8.33
N THR A 35 4.05 3.95 -8.85
CA THR A 35 4.14 3.48 -10.23
C THR A 35 2.81 3.72 -10.92
N PRO A 36 2.77 4.57 -11.98
CA PRO A 36 1.57 4.75 -12.78
C PRO A 36 1.12 3.43 -13.40
N VAL A 37 -0.20 3.23 -13.47
CA VAL A 37 -0.80 2.07 -14.14
C VAL A 37 -1.97 2.52 -15.02
N VAL A 38 -2.31 1.72 -16.04
CA VAL A 38 -3.51 1.94 -16.86
C VAL A 38 -4.73 1.65 -15.99
N THR A 39 -5.60 2.66 -15.85
CA THR A 39 -6.82 2.54 -15.02
C THR A 39 -8.10 2.42 -15.84
N ASN A 40 -8.12 3.00 -17.03
CA ASN A 40 -9.28 2.97 -17.92
C ASN A 40 -8.83 2.97 -19.38
N MET A 41 -9.55 2.22 -20.21
CA MET A 41 -9.44 2.24 -21.65
C MET A 41 -10.83 2.40 -22.26
N LEU A 42 -11.04 3.44 -23.06
CA LEU A 42 -12.28 3.69 -23.77
C LEU A 42 -11.98 3.75 -25.27
N CYS A 43 -12.56 2.82 -26.01
CA CYS A 43 -12.38 2.70 -27.45
C CYS A 43 -13.51 3.40 -28.22
N LYS A 44 -13.20 3.93 -29.40
CA LYS A 44 -14.21 4.31 -30.37
C LYS A 44 -14.97 3.05 -30.82
N GLU A 45 -16.23 3.21 -31.13
CA GLU A 45 -17.05 2.12 -31.67
C GLU A 45 -16.39 1.48 -32.91
N GLY A 46 -16.29 0.14 -32.90
CA GLY A 46 -15.60 -0.63 -33.93
C GLY A 46 -14.09 -0.82 -33.72
N VAL A 47 -13.48 -0.21 -32.71
CA VAL A 47 -12.05 -0.40 -32.36
C VAL A 47 -11.93 -1.39 -31.23
N PRO A 48 -11.31 -2.56 -31.42
CA PRO A 48 -11.03 -3.50 -30.33
C PRO A 48 -10.07 -2.91 -29.29
N GLN A 49 -10.30 -3.21 -28.01
CA GLN A 49 -9.45 -2.74 -26.93
C GLN A 49 -7.99 -3.20 -27.07
N LYS A 50 -7.79 -4.44 -27.54
CA LYS A 50 -6.45 -4.97 -27.83
C LYS A 50 -5.72 -4.19 -28.91
N GLU A 51 -6.43 -3.74 -29.94
CA GLU A 51 -5.85 -2.93 -31.02
C GLU A 51 -5.44 -1.55 -30.53
N LEU A 52 -6.31 -0.87 -29.76
CA LEU A 52 -5.97 0.41 -29.14
C LEU A 52 -4.73 0.29 -28.27
N LEU A 53 -4.68 -0.73 -27.39
CA LEU A 53 -3.56 -0.95 -26.48
C LEU A 53 -2.26 -1.29 -27.25
N GLN A 54 -2.35 -2.11 -28.30
CA GLN A 54 -1.20 -2.49 -29.12
C GLN A 54 -0.60 -1.28 -29.83
N ILE A 55 -1.42 -0.44 -30.46
CA ILE A 55 -0.97 0.80 -31.13
C ILE A 55 -0.38 1.77 -30.11
N ALA A 56 -1.06 1.96 -28.98
CA ALA A 56 -0.60 2.84 -27.90
C ALA A 56 0.76 2.41 -27.38
N ALA A 57 0.91 1.14 -27.01
CA ALA A 57 2.14 0.60 -26.46
C ALA A 57 3.30 0.61 -27.47
N SER A 58 3.00 0.39 -28.77
CA SER A 58 4.01 0.46 -29.82
C SER A 58 4.59 1.87 -29.97
N LEU A 59 3.76 2.91 -29.88
CA LEU A 59 4.21 4.31 -29.89
C LEU A 59 4.95 4.67 -28.59
N GLU A 60 4.38 4.33 -27.45
CA GLU A 60 4.91 4.70 -26.14
C GLU A 60 6.21 3.97 -25.81
N LYS A 61 6.48 2.79 -26.37
CA LYS A 61 7.75 2.06 -26.20
C LYS A 61 8.98 2.86 -26.62
N MET A 62 8.80 3.87 -27.47
CA MET A 62 9.85 4.78 -27.93
C MET A 62 10.00 6.01 -27.03
N SER A 63 9.17 6.16 -26.00
CA SER A 63 9.13 7.28 -25.09
C SER A 63 9.81 6.95 -23.77
N GLU A 64 10.53 7.92 -23.20
CA GLU A 64 11.14 7.82 -21.86
C GLU A 64 10.21 8.35 -20.75
N HIS A 65 8.95 8.63 -21.04
CA HIS A 65 8.03 9.21 -20.10
C HIS A 65 7.46 8.12 -19.14
N PRO A 66 7.36 8.34 -17.81
CA PRO A 66 6.85 7.33 -16.87
C PRO A 66 5.43 6.82 -17.17
N LEU A 67 4.60 7.62 -17.88
CA LEU A 67 3.27 7.18 -18.32
C LEU A 67 3.35 6.15 -19.45
N ALA A 68 4.42 6.18 -20.25
CA ALA A 68 4.66 5.24 -21.32
C ALA A 68 4.90 3.84 -20.75
N ASP A 69 5.70 3.72 -19.69
CA ASP A 69 5.99 2.45 -19.03
C ASP A 69 4.70 1.75 -18.57
N ALA A 70 3.72 2.52 -18.08
CA ALA A 70 2.43 1.99 -17.66
C ALA A 70 1.65 1.33 -18.81
N ILE A 71 1.67 1.94 -19.98
CA ILE A 71 0.95 1.43 -21.18
C ILE A 71 1.68 0.23 -21.76
N VAL A 72 3.01 0.29 -21.80
CA VAL A 72 3.85 -0.82 -22.26
C VAL A 72 3.68 -2.03 -21.36
N ALA A 73 3.75 -1.85 -20.04
CA ALA A 73 3.55 -2.92 -19.06
C ALA A 73 2.16 -3.55 -19.16
N GLU A 74 1.11 -2.76 -19.45
CA GLU A 74 -0.24 -3.30 -19.62
C GLU A 74 -0.37 -4.12 -20.91
N ALA A 75 0.31 -3.70 -22.00
CA ALA A 75 0.35 -4.48 -23.24
C ALA A 75 1.15 -5.79 -23.08
N GLU A 76 2.24 -5.78 -22.33
CA GLU A 76 3.03 -6.98 -21.98
C GLU A 76 2.22 -7.98 -21.15
N LYS A 77 1.45 -7.51 -20.16
CA LYS A 77 0.50 -8.36 -19.40
C LYS A 77 -0.58 -8.98 -20.28
N ALA A 78 -1.00 -8.27 -21.33
CA ALA A 78 -1.98 -8.76 -22.29
C ALA A 78 -1.37 -9.64 -23.39
N ASP A 79 -0.07 -9.95 -23.31
CA ASP A 79 0.72 -10.75 -24.27
C ASP A 79 0.62 -10.19 -25.71
N LEU A 80 0.66 -8.85 -25.87
CA LEU A 80 0.58 -8.18 -27.14
C LEU A 80 1.97 -7.93 -27.72
N SER A 81 2.16 -8.30 -29.00
CA SER A 81 3.38 -7.97 -29.75
C SER A 81 3.38 -6.51 -30.16
N PHE A 82 4.55 -5.87 -30.06
CA PHE A 82 4.71 -4.48 -30.51
C PHE A 82 4.86 -4.40 -32.01
N LEU A 83 4.20 -3.39 -32.61
CA LEU A 83 4.28 -3.08 -34.02
C LEU A 83 5.51 -2.21 -34.30
N PRO A 84 6.18 -2.37 -35.46
CA PRO A 84 7.26 -1.46 -35.84
C PRO A 84 6.72 -0.05 -36.04
N VAL A 85 7.44 0.94 -35.52
CA VAL A 85 7.10 2.36 -35.61
C VAL A 85 8.20 3.09 -36.37
N ASP A 86 7.83 3.69 -37.47
CA ASP A 86 8.72 4.51 -38.28
C ASP A 86 8.44 6.00 -38.06
N GLY A 87 9.44 6.85 -38.35
CA GLY A 87 9.27 8.31 -38.31
C GLY A 87 8.85 8.87 -36.95
N PHE A 88 9.21 8.20 -35.83
CA PHE A 88 8.88 8.62 -34.48
C PHE A 88 9.36 10.05 -34.19
N LYS A 89 8.45 10.86 -33.64
CA LYS A 89 8.72 12.22 -33.18
C LYS A 89 7.98 12.49 -31.88
N GLN A 90 8.72 13.04 -30.91
CA GLN A 90 8.12 13.59 -29.70
C GLN A 90 7.86 15.08 -29.88
N ILE A 91 6.63 15.52 -29.63
CA ILE A 91 6.22 16.92 -29.64
C ILE A 91 6.15 17.43 -28.20
N PRO A 92 7.09 18.30 -27.77
CA PRO A 92 7.16 18.74 -26.39
C PRO A 92 5.83 19.31 -25.88
N GLY A 93 5.38 18.79 -24.72
CA GLY A 93 4.14 19.21 -24.06
C GLY A 93 2.82 18.82 -24.79
N GLN A 94 2.90 18.02 -25.86
CA GLN A 94 1.72 17.58 -26.58
C GLN A 94 1.59 16.06 -26.70
N GLY A 95 2.67 15.34 -27.03
CA GLY A 95 2.66 13.89 -27.18
C GLY A 95 3.60 13.36 -28.26
N LEU A 96 3.22 12.25 -28.87
CA LEU A 96 4.02 11.44 -29.79
C LEU A 96 3.33 11.33 -31.15
N VAL A 97 4.14 11.24 -32.20
CA VAL A 97 3.73 10.97 -33.57
C VAL A 97 4.62 9.89 -34.15
N GLY A 98 4.07 8.92 -34.83
CA GLY A 98 4.81 7.88 -35.52
C GLY A 98 3.97 7.27 -36.65
N GLN A 99 4.58 6.43 -37.47
CA GLN A 99 3.90 5.67 -38.51
C GLN A 99 3.90 4.18 -38.15
N ILE A 100 2.74 3.56 -38.19
CA ILE A 100 2.58 2.11 -38.05
C ILE A 100 2.01 1.59 -39.35
N GLY A 101 2.83 0.87 -40.11
CA GLY A 101 2.54 0.54 -41.48
C GLY A 101 2.47 1.82 -42.36
N ASN A 102 1.36 2.02 -43.05
CA ASN A 102 1.17 3.21 -43.91
C ASN A 102 0.33 4.31 -43.23
N GLU A 103 0.03 4.20 -41.95
CA GLU A 103 -0.87 5.12 -41.26
C GLU A 103 -0.15 5.91 -40.18
N THR A 104 -0.40 7.22 -40.18
CA THR A 104 0.09 8.08 -39.10
C THR A 104 -0.69 7.82 -37.84
N CYS A 105 0.02 7.53 -36.73
CA CYS A 105 -0.52 7.32 -35.41
C CYS A 105 -0.09 8.47 -34.48
N LEU A 106 -1.02 8.91 -33.64
CA LEU A 106 -0.84 9.97 -32.65
C LEU A 106 -1.16 9.44 -31.27
N ALA A 107 -0.32 9.80 -30.29
CA ALA A 107 -0.55 9.55 -28.87
C ALA A 107 -0.28 10.84 -28.09
N GLY A 108 -1.24 11.35 -27.34
CA GLY A 108 -0.96 12.56 -26.56
C GLY A 108 -2.21 13.24 -26.00
N ASN A 109 -2.05 14.53 -25.67
CA ASN A 109 -3.10 15.32 -25.06
C ASN A 109 -4.09 15.91 -26.09
N ARG A 110 -5.12 16.59 -25.58
CA ARG A 110 -6.13 17.27 -26.43
C ARG A 110 -5.53 18.25 -27.43
N ARG A 111 -4.43 18.95 -27.07
CA ARG A 111 -3.81 19.92 -27.97
C ARG A 111 -3.24 19.25 -29.20
N LEU A 112 -2.62 18.08 -29.05
CA LEU A 112 -2.13 17.28 -30.18
C LEU A 112 -3.28 16.87 -31.10
N MET A 113 -4.39 16.38 -30.55
CA MET A 113 -5.56 15.99 -31.32
C MET A 113 -6.13 17.17 -32.10
N ALA A 114 -6.32 18.32 -31.46
CA ALA A 114 -6.84 19.53 -32.08
C ALA A 114 -5.91 20.08 -33.19
N ALA A 115 -4.57 20.07 -32.96
CA ALA A 115 -3.59 20.52 -33.94
C ALA A 115 -3.58 19.66 -35.23
N ASN A 116 -4.02 18.41 -35.14
CA ASN A 116 -4.14 17.48 -36.29
C ASN A 116 -5.59 17.33 -36.81
N GLY A 117 -6.52 18.18 -36.36
CA GLY A 117 -7.93 18.15 -36.80
C GLY A 117 -8.71 16.91 -36.33
N ILE A 118 -8.21 16.20 -35.32
CA ILE A 118 -8.84 14.98 -34.80
C ILE A 118 -9.98 15.34 -33.87
N ASN A 119 -11.19 14.89 -34.19
CA ASN A 119 -12.36 15.07 -33.34
C ASN A 119 -12.67 13.75 -32.60
N GLY A 120 -12.54 13.75 -31.26
CA GLY A 120 -12.85 12.60 -30.41
C GLY A 120 -14.27 12.58 -29.84
N GLY A 121 -15.09 13.60 -30.14
CA GLY A 121 -16.48 13.68 -29.69
C GLY A 121 -16.66 13.48 -28.17
N ALA A 122 -17.61 12.61 -27.81
CA ALA A 122 -17.93 12.31 -26.42
C ALA A 122 -16.78 11.64 -25.65
N LEU A 123 -15.95 10.83 -26.32
CA LEU A 123 -14.81 10.15 -25.68
C LEU A 123 -13.73 11.14 -25.22
N LEU A 124 -13.52 12.22 -25.97
CA LEU A 124 -12.59 13.26 -25.58
C LEU A 124 -13.07 14.00 -24.31
N GLN A 125 -14.39 14.23 -24.21
CA GLN A 125 -15.00 14.83 -23.02
C GLN A 125 -14.94 13.88 -21.81
N LEU A 126 -15.12 12.56 -22.02
CA LEU A 126 -14.97 11.56 -20.95
C LEU A 126 -13.53 11.50 -20.45
N GLY A 127 -12.53 11.58 -21.33
CA GLY A 127 -11.14 11.68 -20.93
C GLY A 127 -10.87 12.93 -20.06
N GLU A 128 -11.47 14.08 -20.40
CA GLU A 128 -11.35 15.29 -19.58
C GLU A 128 -12.00 15.14 -18.19
N LYS A 129 -13.12 14.41 -18.09
CA LYS A 129 -13.69 14.08 -16.76
C LYS A 129 -12.75 13.21 -15.95
N MET A 130 -12.08 12.23 -16.57
CA MET A 130 -11.07 11.41 -15.88
C MET A 130 -9.91 12.27 -15.34
N ALA A 131 -9.54 13.35 -16.03
CA ALA A 131 -8.52 14.28 -15.53
C ALA A 131 -8.99 15.02 -14.27
N VAL A 132 -10.29 15.30 -14.13
CA VAL A 132 -10.86 15.86 -12.89
C VAL A 132 -10.78 14.86 -11.73
N ASP A 133 -10.85 13.56 -12.03
CA ASP A 133 -10.72 12.46 -11.05
C ASP A 133 -9.26 12.10 -10.74
N GLY A 134 -8.30 12.94 -11.14
CA GLY A 134 -6.88 12.76 -10.83
C GLY A 134 -6.13 11.79 -11.74
N LYS A 135 -6.72 11.40 -12.88
CA LYS A 135 -6.08 10.54 -13.87
C LYS A 135 -5.48 11.36 -15.01
N THR A 136 -4.49 10.80 -15.69
CA THR A 136 -3.91 11.41 -16.90
C THR A 136 -4.45 10.72 -18.14
N PRO A 137 -5.38 11.36 -18.88
CA PRO A 137 -5.89 10.79 -20.13
C PRO A 137 -4.88 11.04 -21.26
N LEU A 138 -4.56 9.98 -22.00
CA LEU A 138 -3.82 10.00 -23.24
C LEU A 138 -4.78 9.62 -24.37
N PHE A 139 -4.85 10.47 -25.39
CA PHE A 139 -5.72 10.31 -26.53
C PHE A 139 -4.96 9.73 -27.72
N PHE A 140 -5.59 8.82 -28.44
CA PHE A 140 -4.98 8.07 -29.54
C PHE A 140 -5.77 8.26 -30.83
N ALA A 141 -5.02 8.42 -31.92
CA ALA A 141 -5.60 8.50 -33.28
C ALA A 141 -4.73 7.71 -34.24
N ARG A 142 -5.35 7.19 -35.31
CA ARG A 142 -4.72 6.43 -36.38
C ARG A 142 -5.37 6.82 -37.73
N GLY A 143 -4.57 7.09 -38.77
CA GLY A 143 -5.07 7.43 -40.12
C GLY A 143 -6.00 8.64 -40.14
N GLY A 144 -5.76 9.64 -39.25
CA GLY A 144 -6.62 10.84 -39.18
C GLY A 144 -7.92 10.62 -38.38
N GLN A 145 -8.15 9.44 -37.80
CA GLN A 145 -9.33 9.14 -37.00
C GLN A 145 -8.99 8.91 -35.54
N PHE A 146 -9.81 9.44 -34.63
CA PHE A 146 -9.74 9.15 -33.21
C PHE A 146 -10.07 7.67 -32.96
N ILE A 147 -9.23 6.95 -32.21
CA ILE A 147 -9.43 5.52 -31.93
C ILE A 147 -9.76 5.25 -30.46
N GLY A 148 -9.34 6.11 -29.52
CA GLY A 148 -9.67 5.91 -28.12
C GLY A 148 -8.89 6.78 -27.16
N VAL A 149 -9.13 6.56 -25.86
CA VAL A 149 -8.43 7.18 -24.74
C VAL A 149 -8.01 6.12 -23.75
N ILE A 150 -6.76 6.22 -23.27
CA ILE A 150 -6.23 5.43 -22.17
C ILE A 150 -5.91 6.39 -21.04
N ALA A 151 -6.47 6.13 -19.85
CA ALA A 151 -6.18 6.91 -18.66
C ALA A 151 -5.17 6.16 -17.78
N VAL A 152 -4.12 6.87 -17.39
CA VAL A 152 -3.07 6.38 -16.52
C VAL A 152 -3.11 7.17 -15.21
N ALA A 153 -2.94 6.50 -14.08
CA ALA A 153 -2.86 7.15 -12.78
C ALA A 153 -1.94 6.37 -11.84
N ASP A 154 -1.35 7.10 -10.89
CA ASP A 154 -0.70 6.51 -9.73
C ASP A 154 -1.79 6.15 -8.70
N VAL A 155 -2.00 4.86 -8.49
CA VAL A 155 -3.14 4.33 -7.74
C VAL A 155 -2.89 4.40 -6.24
N VAL A 156 -3.90 4.83 -5.48
CA VAL A 156 -3.89 4.80 -4.02
C VAL A 156 -3.71 3.37 -3.52
N LYS A 157 -2.80 3.16 -2.56
CA LYS A 157 -2.61 1.84 -1.93
C LYS A 157 -3.89 1.42 -1.19
N PRO A 158 -4.25 0.14 -1.20
CA PRO A 158 -5.50 -0.35 -0.60
C PRO A 158 -5.68 0.01 0.87
N THR A 159 -4.58 0.09 1.61
CA THR A 159 -4.55 0.36 3.06
C THR A 159 -4.48 1.84 3.41
N SER A 160 -4.23 2.75 2.45
CA SER A 160 -3.99 4.17 2.72
C SER A 160 -5.18 4.87 3.38
N LYS A 161 -6.41 4.62 2.88
CA LYS A 161 -7.63 5.19 3.49
C LYS A 161 -7.79 4.75 4.94
N GLN A 162 -7.59 3.47 5.22
CA GLN A 162 -7.66 2.94 6.58
C GLN A 162 -6.59 3.55 7.50
N ALA A 163 -5.33 3.61 7.03
CA ALA A 163 -4.22 4.18 7.79
C ALA A 163 -4.46 5.64 8.17
N ILE A 164 -4.97 6.44 7.22
CA ILE A 164 -5.32 7.85 7.45
C ILE A 164 -6.45 7.96 8.48
N ALA A 165 -7.49 7.15 8.36
CA ALA A 165 -8.60 7.13 9.32
C ALA A 165 -8.12 6.74 10.74
N GLU A 166 -7.18 5.79 10.86
CA GLU A 166 -6.59 5.43 12.15
C GLU A 166 -5.76 6.57 12.76
N LEU A 167 -4.95 7.29 11.96
CA LEU A 167 -4.19 8.45 12.41
C LEU A 167 -5.11 9.56 12.90
N THR A 168 -6.14 9.91 12.11
CA THR A 168 -7.16 10.91 12.51
C THR A 168 -7.93 10.46 13.75
N GLY A 169 -8.27 9.15 13.87
CA GLY A 169 -8.88 8.55 15.06
C GLY A 169 -8.01 8.61 16.32
N MET A 170 -6.68 8.74 16.18
CA MET A 170 -5.76 8.99 17.28
C MET A 170 -5.62 10.47 17.66
N GLY A 171 -6.39 11.38 17.02
CA GLY A 171 -6.33 12.82 17.20
C GLY A 171 -5.17 13.50 16.49
N ILE A 172 -4.63 12.88 15.44
CA ILE A 172 -3.49 13.38 14.66
C ILE A 172 -4.03 14.00 13.37
N GLU A 173 -3.64 15.25 13.11
CA GLU A 173 -3.94 15.93 11.84
C GLU A 173 -3.12 15.28 10.71
N VAL A 174 -3.76 14.89 9.61
CA VAL A 174 -3.09 14.30 8.46
C VAL A 174 -3.06 15.28 7.29
N VAL A 175 -1.85 15.62 6.84
CA VAL A 175 -1.61 16.58 5.75
C VAL A 175 -0.92 15.86 4.60
N MET A 176 -1.44 15.98 3.39
CA MET A 176 -0.79 15.46 2.19
C MET A 176 0.03 16.56 1.50
N LEU A 177 1.29 16.30 1.17
CA LEU A 177 2.12 17.12 0.28
C LEU A 177 2.22 16.46 -1.09
N THR A 178 2.11 17.26 -2.15
CA THR A 178 2.27 16.78 -3.52
C THR A 178 2.71 17.87 -4.48
N GLY A 179 3.49 17.49 -5.49
CA GLY A 179 3.81 18.36 -6.63
C GLY A 179 2.69 18.46 -7.65
N ASP A 180 1.63 17.66 -7.53
CA ASP A 180 0.49 17.70 -8.44
C ASP A 180 -0.26 19.04 -8.37
N ASN A 181 -1.01 19.32 -9.44
CA ASN A 181 -1.92 20.46 -9.45
C ASN A 181 -3.06 20.30 -8.41
N ALA A 182 -3.63 21.43 -8.00
CA ALA A 182 -4.64 21.47 -6.95
C ALA A 182 -5.87 20.58 -7.21
N LYS A 183 -6.28 20.38 -8.47
CA LYS A 183 -7.44 19.52 -8.83
C LYS A 183 -7.16 18.05 -8.58
N THR A 184 -6.02 17.56 -9.04
CA THR A 184 -5.58 16.17 -8.82
C THR A 184 -5.39 15.91 -7.32
N ALA A 185 -4.73 16.82 -6.63
CA ALA A 185 -4.49 16.75 -5.19
C ALA A 185 -5.80 16.68 -4.40
N GLU A 186 -6.80 17.50 -4.76
CA GLU A 186 -8.11 17.49 -4.11
C GLU A 186 -8.91 16.20 -4.40
N ALA A 187 -8.77 15.60 -5.60
CA ALA A 187 -9.38 14.32 -5.92
C ALA A 187 -8.84 13.21 -5.00
N ILE A 188 -7.51 13.12 -4.83
CA ILE A 188 -6.89 12.16 -3.92
C ILE A 188 -7.30 12.45 -2.46
N ARG A 189 -7.32 13.73 -2.03
CA ARG A 189 -7.77 14.10 -0.69
C ARG A 189 -9.14 13.53 -0.36
N ARG A 190 -10.11 13.66 -1.26
CA ARG A 190 -11.46 13.11 -1.09
C ARG A 190 -11.48 11.59 -1.05
N GLN A 191 -10.64 10.95 -1.86
CA GLN A 191 -10.57 9.49 -1.94
C GLN A 191 -10.03 8.86 -0.65
N VAL A 192 -8.99 9.46 -0.06
CA VAL A 192 -8.30 8.88 1.11
C VAL A 192 -8.70 9.49 2.44
N GLY A 193 -9.31 10.68 2.43
CA GLY A 193 -9.85 11.34 3.63
C GLY A 193 -8.81 12.09 4.46
N VAL A 194 -7.70 12.60 3.86
CA VAL A 194 -6.76 13.46 4.58
C VAL A 194 -7.42 14.80 4.93
N ASP A 195 -7.03 15.38 6.08
CA ASP A 195 -7.63 16.61 6.60
C ASP A 195 -7.30 17.80 5.70
N ARG A 196 -6.05 17.88 5.25
CA ARG A 196 -5.55 18.99 4.44
C ARG A 196 -4.60 18.52 3.35
N VAL A 197 -4.58 19.26 2.23
CA VAL A 197 -3.61 19.06 1.14
C VAL A 197 -2.86 20.35 0.86
N VAL A 198 -1.57 20.22 0.56
CA VAL A 198 -0.72 21.27 0.01
C VAL A 198 -0.23 20.77 -1.34
N ALA A 199 -0.75 21.38 -2.40
CA ALA A 199 -0.47 21.03 -3.80
C ALA A 199 0.61 21.94 -4.40
N GLU A 200 1.13 21.55 -5.56
CA GLU A 200 2.11 22.33 -6.34
C GLU A 200 3.42 22.62 -5.56
N VAL A 201 3.80 21.71 -4.67
CA VAL A 201 5.01 21.82 -3.84
C VAL A 201 6.20 21.22 -4.57
N PHE A 202 7.20 22.03 -4.86
CA PHE A 202 8.46 21.52 -5.41
C PHE A 202 9.24 20.72 -4.36
N PRO A 203 10.08 19.75 -4.75
CA PRO A 203 10.86 18.94 -3.82
C PRO A 203 11.64 19.77 -2.79
N GLN A 204 12.29 20.85 -3.22
CA GLN A 204 13.05 21.76 -2.37
C GLN A 204 12.18 22.60 -1.39
N ASP A 205 10.87 22.69 -1.63
CA ASP A 205 9.96 23.47 -0.80
C ASP A 205 9.23 22.61 0.24
N LYS A 206 9.31 21.29 0.16
CA LYS A 206 8.70 20.39 1.14
C LYS A 206 9.24 20.65 2.56
N GLU A 207 10.54 20.88 2.71
CA GLU A 207 11.15 21.25 4.01
C GLU A 207 10.57 22.55 4.58
N LYS A 208 10.28 23.53 3.72
CA LYS A 208 9.70 24.82 4.17
C LYS A 208 8.30 24.63 4.76
N GLU A 209 7.52 23.71 4.18
CA GLU A 209 6.18 23.41 4.71
C GLU A 209 6.24 22.73 6.08
N ILE A 210 7.20 21.80 6.29
CA ILE A 210 7.45 21.21 7.61
C ILE A 210 7.80 22.30 8.62
N ARG A 211 8.74 23.19 8.25
CA ARG A 211 9.15 24.32 9.12
C ARG A 211 7.96 25.25 9.45
N ARG A 212 7.07 25.50 8.49
CA ARG A 212 5.87 26.32 8.68
C ARG A 212 4.94 25.71 9.73
N LEU A 213 4.73 24.38 9.67
CA LEU A 213 3.91 23.66 10.64
C LEU A 213 4.53 23.68 12.03
N GLN A 214 5.84 23.44 12.14
CA GLN A 214 6.59 23.51 13.40
C GLN A 214 6.53 24.91 14.01
N SER A 215 6.64 25.97 13.18
CA SER A 215 6.52 27.36 13.63
C SER A 215 5.13 27.70 14.14
N ALA A 216 4.10 26.97 13.73
CA ALA A 216 2.74 27.06 14.27
C ALA A 216 2.55 26.23 15.57
N GLY A 217 3.62 25.68 16.14
CA GLY A 217 3.62 24.92 17.39
C GLY A 217 3.25 23.45 17.24
N LYS A 218 3.21 22.93 16.00
CA LYS A 218 2.90 21.52 15.72
C LYS A 218 4.12 20.61 15.93
N LYS A 219 3.86 19.42 16.40
CA LYS A 219 4.82 18.31 16.46
C LYS A 219 4.62 17.43 15.23
N VAL A 220 5.55 17.54 14.28
CA VAL A 220 5.38 17.04 12.92
C VAL A 220 6.17 15.74 12.70
N ALA A 221 5.49 14.68 12.24
CA ALA A 221 6.14 13.56 11.56
C ALA A 221 6.03 13.73 10.04
N MET A 222 7.12 13.57 9.32
CA MET A 222 7.13 13.48 7.85
C MET A 222 7.27 12.03 7.42
N VAL A 223 6.41 11.60 6.49
CA VAL A 223 6.46 10.24 5.90
C VAL A 223 6.68 10.35 4.41
N GLY A 224 7.70 9.69 3.90
CA GLY A 224 8.05 9.69 2.48
C GLY A 224 8.89 8.49 2.08
N ASP A 225 9.17 8.34 0.78
CA ASP A 225 10.02 7.28 0.22
C ASP A 225 11.54 7.59 0.31
N GLY A 226 11.88 8.80 0.63
CA GLY A 226 13.21 9.28 0.99
C GLY A 226 14.06 9.87 -0.10
N ILE A 227 13.83 9.60 -1.38
CA ILE A 227 14.70 10.14 -2.45
C ILE A 227 14.50 11.65 -2.59
N ASN A 228 13.25 12.07 -2.75
CA ASN A 228 12.89 13.48 -2.92
C ASN A 228 12.53 14.17 -1.60
N ASP A 229 12.33 13.40 -0.54
CA ASP A 229 11.81 13.87 0.75
C ASP A 229 12.90 13.98 1.82
N ALA A 230 14.14 13.56 1.54
CA ALA A 230 15.21 13.53 2.52
C ALA A 230 15.40 14.82 3.33
N PRO A 231 15.37 16.03 2.72
CA PRO A 231 15.45 17.27 3.49
C PRO A 231 14.22 17.49 4.42
N ALA A 232 13.03 17.08 3.98
CA ALA A 232 11.81 17.20 4.77
C ALA A 232 11.76 16.17 5.90
N LEU A 233 12.22 14.93 5.65
CA LEU A 233 12.38 13.87 6.65
C LEU A 233 13.34 14.30 7.76
N ALA A 234 14.53 14.79 7.38
CA ALA A 234 15.53 15.26 8.34
C ALA A 234 15.09 16.51 9.11
N ARG A 235 14.17 17.33 8.56
CA ARG A 235 13.67 18.55 9.20
C ARG A 235 12.56 18.29 10.20
N ALA A 236 11.72 17.27 9.98
CA ALA A 236 10.60 16.93 10.84
C ALA A 236 11.04 16.61 12.28
N ASP A 237 10.11 16.67 13.24
CA ASP A 237 10.40 16.20 14.60
C ASP A 237 10.62 14.68 14.61
N VAL A 238 10.00 13.95 13.67
CA VAL A 238 10.28 12.54 13.37
C VAL A 238 10.18 12.30 11.88
N GLY A 239 11.27 11.90 11.25
CA GLY A 239 11.28 11.41 9.86
C GLY A 239 10.95 9.93 9.81
N ILE A 240 10.01 9.53 8.97
CA ILE A 240 9.58 8.14 8.76
C ILE A 240 9.74 7.77 7.30
N ALA A 241 10.70 6.90 6.99
CA ALA A 241 10.84 6.34 5.65
C ALA A 241 9.96 5.11 5.47
N ILE A 242 9.26 5.03 4.33
CA ILE A 242 8.34 3.93 4.01
C ILE A 242 8.88 3.09 2.84
N GLY A 243 8.79 1.75 3.01
CA GLY A 243 9.36 0.80 2.05
C GLY A 243 10.84 0.55 2.30
N ALA A 244 11.38 -0.53 1.74
CA ALA A 244 12.81 -0.82 1.74
C ALA A 244 13.54 0.18 0.81
N GLY A 245 13.31 1.48 1.06
CA GLY A 245 13.75 2.60 0.26
C GLY A 245 15.27 2.61 0.08
N THR A 246 15.73 3.53 -0.75
CA THR A 246 17.14 3.79 -1.01
C THR A 246 17.92 4.04 0.28
N ASP A 247 19.20 3.78 0.27
CA ASP A 247 20.11 4.05 1.40
C ASP A 247 19.95 5.49 1.93
N VAL A 248 19.63 6.45 1.04
CA VAL A 248 19.36 7.85 1.39
C VAL A 248 18.12 8.01 2.29
N ALA A 249 17.06 7.25 2.04
CA ALA A 249 15.86 7.27 2.88
C ALA A 249 16.16 6.71 4.27
N ILE A 250 16.87 5.59 4.28
CA ILE A 250 17.29 4.95 5.54
C ILE A 250 18.17 5.93 6.33
N GLU A 251 19.09 6.63 5.70
CA GLU A 251 20.00 7.55 6.39
C GLU A 251 19.29 8.79 6.94
N SER A 252 18.31 9.34 6.23
CA SER A 252 17.63 10.60 6.56
C SER A 252 16.49 10.47 7.57
N ALA A 253 15.90 9.27 7.72
CA ALA A 253 14.76 9.06 8.59
C ALA A 253 15.15 8.55 9.99
N ASP A 254 14.34 8.86 11.00
CA ASP A 254 14.46 8.35 12.38
C ASP A 254 13.82 6.98 12.55
N ILE A 255 12.76 6.71 11.79
CA ILE A 255 12.03 5.45 11.75
C ILE A 255 11.98 4.95 10.33
N VAL A 256 12.28 3.66 10.13
CA VAL A 256 12.22 3.01 8.81
C VAL A 256 11.19 1.88 8.86
N LEU A 257 10.23 1.95 7.96
CA LEU A 257 9.21 0.94 7.76
C LEU A 257 9.64 0.02 6.62
N MET A 258 9.89 -1.25 6.94
CA MET A 258 10.40 -2.23 5.97
C MET A 258 9.38 -2.60 4.89
N LYS A 259 8.10 -2.42 5.18
CA LYS A 259 7.01 -2.62 4.22
C LYS A 259 6.57 -1.28 3.65
N SER A 260 6.12 -1.31 2.39
CA SER A 260 5.53 -0.13 1.76
C SER A 260 4.03 0.01 2.10
N ASP A 261 3.70 -0.11 3.41
CA ASP A 261 2.32 -0.05 3.92
C ASP A 261 2.15 1.12 4.90
N LEU A 262 1.22 2.01 4.60
CA LEU A 262 0.96 3.20 5.42
C LEU A 262 0.38 2.85 6.81
N LEU A 263 -0.22 1.67 6.99
CA LEU A 263 -0.66 1.16 8.30
C LEU A 263 0.49 1.00 9.28
N ASP A 264 1.71 0.75 8.80
CA ASP A 264 2.87 0.64 9.67
C ASP A 264 3.25 1.99 10.32
N VAL A 265 2.83 3.14 9.74
CA VAL A 265 2.97 4.45 10.39
C VAL A 265 2.10 4.53 11.65
N SER A 266 0.82 4.14 11.53
CA SER A 266 -0.08 4.08 12.70
C SER A 266 0.44 3.11 13.75
N THR A 267 0.97 1.97 13.33
CA THR A 267 1.60 0.95 14.19
C THR A 267 2.82 1.52 14.94
N ALA A 268 3.69 2.27 14.24
CA ALA A 268 4.88 2.88 14.84
C ALA A 268 4.51 3.87 15.95
N ILE A 269 3.52 4.73 15.70
CA ILE A 269 3.02 5.71 16.68
C ILE A 269 2.34 5.00 17.86
N GLN A 270 1.51 3.98 17.62
CA GLN A 270 0.89 3.18 18.67
C GLN A 270 1.93 2.48 19.54
N LEU A 271 2.98 1.90 18.92
CA LEU A 271 4.08 1.27 19.61
C LEU A 271 4.84 2.26 20.50
N SER A 272 5.16 3.45 19.96
CA SER A 272 5.79 4.53 20.71
C SER A 272 4.95 4.93 21.94
N LYS A 273 3.65 5.18 21.75
CA LYS A 273 2.72 5.50 22.85
C LYS A 273 2.67 4.39 23.90
N ALA A 274 2.71 3.11 23.47
CA ALA A 274 2.72 1.97 24.39
C ALA A 274 4.02 1.85 25.19
N VAL A 275 5.18 2.06 24.55
CA VAL A 275 6.50 2.02 25.21
C VAL A 275 6.61 3.15 26.22
N ILE A 276 6.28 4.39 25.86
CA ILE A 276 6.35 5.53 26.78
C ILE A 276 5.41 5.35 27.97
N ARG A 277 4.20 4.82 27.74
CA ARG A 277 3.28 4.47 28.83
C ARG A 277 3.89 3.43 29.77
N ASN A 278 4.54 2.40 29.23
CA ASN A 278 5.21 1.36 30.01
C ASN A 278 6.36 1.94 30.84
N ILE A 279 7.19 2.82 30.25
CA ILE A 279 8.27 3.51 30.95
C ILE A 279 7.71 4.36 32.11
N LYS A 280 6.67 5.16 31.86
CA LYS A 280 6.02 5.97 32.92
C LYS A 280 5.47 5.10 34.05
N GLN A 281 4.86 3.95 33.73
CA GLN A 281 4.39 3.00 34.73
C GLN A 281 5.55 2.42 35.55
N ASN A 282 6.64 2.03 34.90
CA ASN A 282 7.81 1.50 35.58
C ASN A 282 8.43 2.52 36.53
N LEU A 283 8.56 3.76 36.10
CA LEU A 283 9.04 4.86 36.95
C LEU A 283 8.10 5.10 38.13
N PHE A 284 6.80 5.14 37.91
CA PHE A 284 5.83 5.30 38.99
C PHE A 284 6.00 4.20 40.07
N TRP A 285 6.03 2.94 39.65
CA TRP A 285 6.21 1.84 40.58
C TRP A 285 7.60 1.86 41.24
N ALA A 286 8.64 2.27 40.53
CA ALA A 286 9.99 2.40 41.12
C ALA A 286 10.11 3.49 42.17
N PHE A 287 9.30 4.55 42.08
CA PHE A 287 9.35 5.65 43.05
C PHE A 287 8.36 5.49 44.22
N ILE A 288 7.16 4.92 43.97
CA ILE A 288 6.08 4.91 44.96
C ILE A 288 6.47 4.19 46.24
N TYR A 289 7.15 3.05 46.14
CA TYR A 289 7.57 2.29 47.34
C TYR A 289 8.66 3.05 48.13
N ASN A 290 9.55 3.82 47.48
CA ASN A 290 10.53 4.68 48.13
C ASN A 290 9.85 5.85 48.85
N ILE A 291 8.85 6.50 48.18
CA ILE A 291 8.08 7.59 48.79
C ILE A 291 7.36 7.15 50.08
N ILE A 292 6.89 5.90 50.09
CA ILE A 292 6.25 5.32 51.29
C ILE A 292 7.29 4.81 52.29
N GLY A 293 8.32 4.11 51.82
CA GLY A 293 9.31 3.42 52.65
C GLY A 293 10.25 4.37 53.39
N ILE A 294 10.68 5.47 52.76
CA ILE A 294 11.62 6.42 53.38
C ILE A 294 11.01 7.10 54.63
N PRO A 295 9.77 7.64 54.62
CA PRO A 295 9.15 8.16 55.85
C PRO A 295 8.96 7.12 56.94
N VAL A 296 8.62 5.87 56.60
CA VAL A 296 8.52 4.76 57.58
C VAL A 296 9.87 4.46 58.19
N ALA A 297 10.93 4.39 57.36
CA ALA A 297 12.31 4.16 57.82
C ALA A 297 12.83 5.32 58.70
N ALA A 298 12.45 6.56 58.36
CA ALA A 298 12.78 7.77 59.15
C ALA A 298 12.02 7.86 60.46
N GLY A 299 11.09 6.93 60.74
CA GLY A 299 10.37 6.88 62.01
C GLY A 299 9.18 7.85 62.13
N VAL A 300 8.71 8.43 61.01
CA VAL A 300 7.55 9.35 60.99
C VAL A 300 6.32 8.71 61.66
N PHE A 301 6.13 7.41 61.46
CA PHE A 301 5.01 6.64 62.03
C PHE A 301 5.32 5.97 63.36
N TYR A 302 6.53 6.18 63.90
CA TYR A 302 6.92 5.58 65.18
C TYR A 302 6.19 6.21 66.38
N LEU A 303 6.09 7.53 66.40
CA LEU A 303 5.39 8.24 67.46
C LEU A 303 3.90 7.93 67.57
N PRO A 304 3.11 7.97 66.43
CA PRO A 304 1.69 7.71 66.52
C PRO A 304 1.31 6.23 66.56
N PHE A 305 2.13 5.30 65.98
CA PHE A 305 1.73 3.91 65.78
C PHE A 305 2.76 2.88 66.24
N ALA A 306 3.89 3.29 66.81
CA ALA A 306 5.03 2.46 67.16
C ALA A 306 5.56 1.60 66.00
N TRP A 307 5.37 2.03 64.75
CA TRP A 307 5.80 1.32 63.56
C TRP A 307 7.28 1.58 63.28
N LYS A 308 8.07 0.49 63.20
CA LYS A 308 9.45 0.52 62.71
C LYS A 308 9.57 -0.28 61.45
N LEU A 309 10.35 0.22 60.50
CA LEU A 309 10.67 -0.55 59.30
C LEU A 309 11.56 -1.74 59.68
N ASN A 310 11.07 -2.95 59.44
CA ASN A 310 11.90 -4.14 59.53
C ASN A 310 12.82 -4.18 58.29
N PRO A 311 14.17 -4.30 58.46
CA PRO A 311 15.11 -4.39 57.35
C PRO A 311 14.76 -5.49 56.32
N MET A 312 14.21 -6.61 56.76
CA MET A 312 13.76 -7.68 55.87
C MET A 312 12.60 -7.25 54.96
N ILE A 313 11.66 -6.45 55.45
CA ILE A 313 10.56 -5.91 54.67
C ILE A 313 11.09 -4.94 53.61
N GLY A 314 12.09 -4.11 53.98
CA GLY A 314 12.76 -3.21 53.06
C GLY A 314 13.47 -3.97 51.92
N ALA A 315 14.25 -5.00 52.26
CA ALA A 315 14.93 -5.84 51.26
C ALA A 315 13.94 -6.58 50.33
N PHE A 316 12.84 -7.09 50.90
CA PHE A 316 11.77 -7.74 50.12
C PHE A 316 11.09 -6.77 49.15
N ALA A 317 10.75 -5.57 49.62
CA ALA A 317 10.14 -4.54 48.76
C ALA A 317 11.06 -4.14 47.60
N MET A 318 12.38 -4.01 47.82
CA MET A 318 13.35 -3.74 46.76
C MET A 318 13.42 -4.86 45.70
N SER A 319 13.45 -6.12 46.16
CA SER A 319 13.46 -7.28 45.25
C SER A 319 12.17 -7.38 44.45
N PHE A 320 11.02 -7.15 45.09
CA PHE A 320 9.71 -7.16 44.41
C PHE A 320 9.58 -6.05 43.35
N SER A 321 10.14 -4.87 43.63
CA SER A 321 10.16 -3.76 42.69
C SER A 321 10.86 -4.14 41.38
N SER A 322 12.02 -4.78 41.44
CA SER A 322 12.77 -5.22 40.27
C SER A 322 11.98 -6.25 39.45
N VAL A 323 11.35 -7.22 40.08
CA VAL A 323 10.50 -8.23 39.42
C VAL A 323 9.31 -7.56 38.74
N PHE A 324 8.71 -6.56 39.41
CA PHE A 324 7.54 -5.84 38.85
C PHE A 324 7.89 -5.06 37.59
N VAL A 325 9.02 -4.32 37.62
CA VAL A 325 9.51 -3.55 36.47
C VAL A 325 9.81 -4.47 35.27
N VAL A 326 10.53 -5.58 35.52
CA VAL A 326 10.85 -6.55 34.46
C VAL A 326 9.57 -7.19 33.90
N SER A 327 8.64 -7.61 34.76
CA SER A 327 7.37 -8.22 34.33
C SER A 327 6.53 -7.26 33.52
N ASN A 328 6.45 -5.98 33.90
CA ASN A 328 5.74 -4.94 33.15
C ASN A 328 6.42 -4.65 31.82
N ALA A 329 7.75 -4.61 31.76
CA ALA A 329 8.49 -4.44 30.49
C ALA A 329 8.25 -5.62 29.52
N LEU A 330 8.18 -6.86 30.04
CA LEU A 330 7.89 -8.05 29.23
C LEU A 330 6.50 -8.01 28.59
N ARG A 331 5.53 -7.29 29.13
CA ARG A 331 4.21 -7.10 28.50
C ARG A 331 4.30 -6.47 27.10
N LEU A 332 5.35 -5.68 26.80
CA LEU A 332 5.56 -5.12 25.46
C LEU A 332 5.83 -6.20 24.40
N ARG A 333 6.23 -7.41 24.76
CA ARG A 333 6.38 -8.53 23.83
C ARG A 333 5.04 -8.96 23.21
N TRP A 334 3.93 -8.72 23.92
CA TRP A 334 2.57 -9.03 23.48
C TRP A 334 1.87 -7.82 22.83
N PHE A 335 2.63 -6.76 22.51
CA PHE A 335 2.08 -5.62 21.79
C PHE A 335 1.55 -6.08 20.42
N LYS A 336 0.28 -5.81 20.17
CA LYS A 336 -0.36 -5.94 18.86
C LYS A 336 -0.93 -4.59 18.50
N ALA A 337 -0.63 -4.12 17.30
CA ALA A 337 -1.26 -2.91 16.76
C ALA A 337 -2.78 -3.14 16.68
N LYS A 338 -3.53 -2.11 17.04
CA LYS A 338 -4.99 -2.12 16.90
C LYS A 338 -5.30 -1.46 15.58
N HIS A 339 -5.65 -2.26 14.59
CA HIS A 339 -6.22 -1.79 13.34
C HIS A 339 -7.74 -1.86 13.43
N GLN A 340 -8.42 -0.78 13.03
CA GLN A 340 -9.86 -0.81 12.91
C GLN A 340 -10.23 -1.77 11.78
N ALA A 341 -11.12 -2.72 12.07
CA ALA A 341 -11.65 -3.58 11.02
C ALA A 341 -12.33 -2.69 9.97
N ASN A 342 -11.90 -2.82 8.72
CA ASN A 342 -12.48 -2.04 7.63
C ASN A 342 -13.90 -2.59 7.37
N THR A 343 -14.92 -1.99 7.98
CA THR A 343 -16.32 -2.35 7.78
C THR A 343 -16.79 -2.13 6.33
N GLU A 344 -15.96 -1.46 5.51
CA GLU A 344 -16.22 -1.22 4.09
C GLU A 344 -15.62 -2.31 3.17
N ARG A 345 -14.97 -3.37 3.70
CA ARG A 345 -14.49 -4.47 2.84
C ARG A 345 -15.63 -5.22 2.15
N ASP A 346 -16.86 -5.12 2.71
CA ASP A 346 -18.04 -5.80 2.15
C ASP A 346 -18.94 -4.88 1.30
N SER A 347 -18.59 -3.60 1.09
CA SER A 347 -19.44 -2.63 0.37
C SER A 347 -18.74 -1.81 -0.70
N VAL A 348 -17.62 -2.28 -1.25
CA VAL A 348 -17.16 -1.76 -2.54
C VAL A 348 -18.06 -2.42 -3.61
N PRO A 349 -18.99 -1.69 -4.24
CA PRO A 349 -19.64 -2.23 -5.42
C PRO A 349 -18.47 -2.43 -6.41
N MET A 350 -18.24 -3.68 -6.78
CA MET A 350 -17.51 -4.01 -7.98
C MET A 350 -18.04 -3.07 -9.05
N HIS A 351 -17.19 -2.17 -9.54
CA HIS A 351 -17.53 -1.31 -10.64
C HIS A 351 -18.29 -2.16 -11.64
N GLU A 352 -19.56 -1.79 -11.88
CA GLU A 352 -20.33 -2.31 -12.97
C GLU A 352 -19.47 -2.23 -14.23
N GLN A 353 -18.84 -3.34 -14.54
CA GLN A 353 -18.56 -3.66 -15.91
C GLN A 353 -19.95 -3.75 -16.55
N THR A 354 -20.37 -2.71 -17.25
CA THR A 354 -21.46 -2.76 -18.17
C THR A 354 -21.03 -3.69 -19.30
N THR A 355 -20.99 -4.97 -18.99
CA THR A 355 -20.95 -6.03 -19.98
C THR A 355 -22.40 -6.24 -20.39
N ILE A 356 -22.70 -5.75 -21.58
CA ILE A 356 -23.91 -6.17 -22.30
C ILE A 356 -23.92 -7.70 -22.26
N LYS A 357 -24.83 -8.24 -21.44
CA LYS A 357 -25.15 -9.66 -21.41
C LYS A 357 -25.66 -10.05 -22.81
N GLN A 358 -24.80 -10.61 -23.62
CA GLN A 358 -25.25 -11.60 -24.57
C GLN A 358 -25.40 -12.93 -23.82
N GLU A 359 -26.63 -13.32 -23.66
CA GLU A 359 -27.00 -14.65 -23.19
C GLU A 359 -26.29 -15.71 -24.06
N ARG A 360 -25.28 -16.35 -23.47
CA ARG A 360 -24.84 -17.67 -23.91
C ARG A 360 -25.22 -18.66 -22.82
N LYS A 361 -26.17 -19.49 -23.14
CA LYS A 361 -26.58 -20.67 -22.39
C LYS A 361 -25.38 -21.58 -22.09
N GLY A 362 -25.24 -21.94 -20.82
CA GLY A 362 -24.78 -23.25 -20.37
C GLY A 362 -23.29 -23.58 -20.61
N ALA A 363 -22.42 -23.20 -19.67
CA ALA A 363 -21.18 -23.91 -19.44
C ALA A 363 -21.09 -24.24 -17.94
N ILE A 364 -21.10 -25.49 -17.62
CA ILE A 364 -20.93 -26.02 -16.27
C ILE A 364 -19.43 -25.91 -15.95
N HIS A 365 -19.04 -24.97 -15.09
CA HIS A 365 -17.69 -24.95 -14.52
C HIS A 365 -17.58 -26.11 -13.52
N MET A 366 -16.73 -27.10 -13.79
CA MET A 366 -16.38 -28.11 -12.80
C MET A 366 -15.22 -27.55 -11.96
N GLU A 367 -15.55 -27.15 -10.77
CA GLU A 367 -14.61 -26.73 -9.74
C GLU A 367 -14.58 -27.79 -8.64
N LYS A 368 -13.38 -28.20 -8.20
CA LYS A 368 -13.22 -29.17 -7.10
C LYS A 368 -12.47 -28.51 -5.96
N VAL A 369 -12.97 -28.71 -4.74
CA VAL A 369 -12.34 -28.24 -3.50
C VAL A 369 -11.73 -29.43 -2.76
N LEU A 370 -10.41 -29.40 -2.56
CA LEU A 370 -9.61 -30.44 -1.93
C LEU A 370 -9.23 -30.00 -0.51
N ASN A 371 -9.65 -30.73 0.52
CA ASN A 371 -9.22 -30.47 1.89
C ASN A 371 -7.93 -31.29 2.18
N ILE A 372 -6.86 -30.58 2.60
CA ILE A 372 -5.50 -31.14 2.69
C ILE A 372 -4.95 -30.95 4.11
N GLU A 373 -4.58 -32.02 4.77
CA GLU A 373 -3.86 -31.99 6.05
C GLU A 373 -2.34 -32.10 5.86
N GLY A 374 -1.59 -31.52 6.82
CA GLY A 374 -0.13 -31.52 6.81
C GLY A 374 0.51 -30.22 6.30
N MET A 375 -0.25 -29.28 5.76
CA MET A 375 0.27 -27.96 5.40
C MET A 375 0.45 -27.08 6.65
N VAL A 376 1.70 -26.67 6.95
CA VAL A 376 2.05 -25.88 8.15
C VAL A 376 2.73 -24.54 7.82
N CYS A 377 3.13 -24.32 6.57
CA CYS A 377 3.85 -23.11 6.19
C CYS A 377 3.64 -22.75 4.70
N GLY A 378 4.01 -21.52 4.32
CA GLY A 378 3.87 -21.03 2.94
C GLY A 378 4.69 -21.82 1.89
N MET A 379 5.69 -22.59 2.31
CA MET A 379 6.43 -23.47 1.41
C MET A 379 5.62 -24.72 1.07
N CYS A 380 4.84 -25.21 2.04
CA CYS A 380 3.89 -26.32 1.82
C CYS A 380 2.83 -25.95 0.78
N VAL A 381 2.31 -24.71 0.84
CA VAL A 381 1.35 -24.19 -0.15
C VAL A 381 1.93 -24.24 -1.56
N LYS A 382 3.19 -23.81 -1.75
CA LYS A 382 3.88 -23.85 -3.06
C LYS A 382 4.12 -25.25 -3.57
N HIS A 383 4.39 -26.21 -2.69
CA HIS A 383 4.59 -27.63 -3.07
C HIS A 383 3.27 -28.25 -3.55
N VAL A 384 2.18 -28.00 -2.83
CA VAL A 384 0.84 -28.49 -3.22
C VAL A 384 0.37 -27.81 -4.51
N ASP A 385 0.54 -26.48 -4.63
CA ASP A 385 0.20 -25.73 -5.85
C ASP A 385 0.93 -26.30 -7.08
N LYS A 386 2.24 -26.53 -6.96
CA LYS A 386 3.04 -27.10 -8.04
C LYS A 386 2.60 -28.51 -8.39
N ALA A 387 2.40 -29.40 -7.40
CA ALA A 387 1.99 -30.77 -7.63
C ALA A 387 0.64 -30.87 -8.34
N LEU A 388 -0.28 -29.98 -8.04
CA LEU A 388 -1.58 -29.93 -8.70
C LEU A 388 -1.51 -29.31 -10.10
N ARG A 389 -0.73 -28.26 -10.32
CA ARG A 389 -0.55 -27.63 -11.65
C ARG A 389 0.16 -28.53 -12.65
N ASP A 390 1.00 -29.45 -12.19
CA ASP A 390 1.70 -30.43 -13.04
C ASP A 390 0.76 -31.51 -13.61
N ILE A 391 -0.51 -31.58 -13.16
CA ILE A 391 -1.50 -32.54 -13.66
C ILE A 391 -2.14 -32.02 -14.94
N GLN A 392 -2.06 -32.80 -16.01
CA GLN A 392 -2.67 -32.46 -17.29
C GLN A 392 -4.20 -32.44 -17.17
N GLY A 393 -4.84 -31.34 -17.57
CA GLY A 393 -6.29 -31.12 -17.45
C GLY A 393 -6.71 -30.23 -16.28
N ILE A 394 -5.75 -29.68 -15.52
CA ILE A 394 -5.99 -28.62 -14.55
C ILE A 394 -5.66 -27.27 -15.19
N LYS A 395 -6.63 -26.35 -15.14
CA LYS A 395 -6.52 -25.00 -15.68
C LYS A 395 -5.94 -24.01 -14.70
N ASP A 396 -6.42 -24.05 -13.46
CA ASP A 396 -5.96 -23.17 -12.38
C ASP A 396 -6.08 -23.83 -11.01
N VAL A 397 -5.21 -23.42 -10.07
CA VAL A 397 -5.13 -23.94 -8.70
C VAL A 397 -4.95 -22.76 -7.75
N ASP A 398 -5.77 -22.70 -6.71
CA ASP A 398 -5.62 -21.77 -5.59
C ASP A 398 -5.53 -22.54 -4.28
N VAL A 399 -4.39 -22.42 -3.58
CA VAL A 399 -4.10 -23.16 -2.34
C VAL A 399 -4.07 -22.22 -1.15
N SER A 400 -4.95 -22.44 -0.20
CA SER A 400 -5.06 -21.66 1.04
C SER A 400 -4.53 -22.43 2.26
N LEU A 401 -3.55 -21.84 2.94
CA LEU A 401 -3.02 -22.38 4.20
C LEU A 401 -4.04 -22.21 5.35
N GLU A 402 -4.83 -21.13 5.32
CA GLU A 402 -5.77 -20.76 6.38
C GLU A 402 -6.96 -21.71 6.42
N SER A 403 -7.52 -22.03 5.26
CA SER A 403 -8.63 -22.99 5.13
C SER A 403 -8.14 -24.45 4.98
N LYS A 404 -6.82 -24.68 4.86
CA LYS A 404 -6.21 -25.99 4.60
C LYS A 404 -6.82 -26.69 3.39
N SER A 405 -7.09 -25.93 2.34
CA SER A 405 -7.76 -26.43 1.13
C SER A 405 -7.08 -25.91 -0.15
N ALA A 406 -7.30 -26.63 -1.25
CA ALA A 406 -6.96 -26.23 -2.59
C ALA A 406 -8.22 -26.23 -3.47
N GLN A 407 -8.48 -25.14 -4.18
CA GLN A 407 -9.50 -25.03 -5.21
C GLN A 407 -8.85 -25.31 -6.57
N VAL A 408 -9.42 -26.24 -7.34
CA VAL A 408 -8.88 -26.69 -8.61
C VAL A 408 -9.94 -26.49 -9.69
N GLN A 409 -9.60 -25.70 -10.71
CA GLN A 409 -10.42 -25.53 -11.91
C GLN A 409 -9.95 -26.47 -13.01
N LEU A 410 -10.89 -27.26 -13.54
CA LEU A 410 -10.60 -28.23 -14.60
C LEU A 410 -10.78 -27.61 -15.99
N ASP A 411 -9.98 -28.05 -16.95
CA ASP A 411 -10.04 -27.58 -18.32
C ASP A 411 -11.25 -28.22 -19.05
N GLN A 412 -12.05 -27.40 -19.73
CA GLN A 412 -13.29 -27.82 -20.41
C GLN A 412 -13.05 -28.59 -21.71
N ASP A 413 -11.83 -28.53 -22.25
CA ASP A 413 -11.48 -29.17 -23.52
C ASP A 413 -10.99 -30.62 -23.37
N VAL A 414 -10.90 -31.16 -22.13
CA VAL A 414 -10.50 -32.55 -21.86
C VAL A 414 -11.73 -33.39 -21.56
N PRO A 415 -12.11 -34.39 -22.39
CA PRO A 415 -13.37 -35.10 -22.27
C PRO A 415 -13.54 -35.98 -21.03
N ASP A 416 -12.46 -36.31 -20.33
CA ASP A 416 -12.47 -37.08 -19.09
C ASP A 416 -11.95 -36.19 -17.95
N ALA A 417 -12.87 -35.75 -17.06
CA ALA A 417 -12.53 -35.03 -15.85
C ALA A 417 -11.41 -35.74 -15.09
N VAL A 418 -10.39 -34.98 -14.64
CA VAL A 418 -9.27 -35.51 -13.84
C VAL A 418 -9.85 -36.36 -12.71
N PRO A 419 -9.55 -37.67 -12.66
CA PRO A 419 -10.08 -38.58 -11.65
C PRO A 419 -9.61 -38.18 -10.26
N ASP A 420 -10.48 -38.27 -9.25
CA ASP A 420 -10.13 -37.98 -7.85
C ASP A 420 -8.91 -38.79 -7.36
N ALA A 421 -8.70 -39.98 -7.91
CA ALA A 421 -7.54 -40.78 -7.62
C ALA A 421 -6.20 -40.14 -8.06
N VAL A 422 -6.19 -39.37 -9.15
CA VAL A 422 -5.01 -38.65 -9.65
C VAL A 422 -4.70 -37.44 -8.76
N LEU A 423 -5.72 -36.70 -8.36
CA LEU A 423 -5.59 -35.57 -7.43
C LEU A 423 -5.06 -36.06 -6.06
N LYS A 424 -5.60 -37.18 -5.59
CA LYS A 424 -5.16 -37.80 -4.34
C LYS A 424 -3.70 -38.24 -4.40
N ALA A 425 -3.30 -38.96 -5.45
CA ALA A 425 -1.93 -39.43 -5.62
C ALA A 425 -0.93 -38.25 -5.66
N ALA A 426 -1.24 -37.16 -6.37
CA ALA A 426 -0.36 -36.01 -6.46
C ALA A 426 -0.14 -35.30 -5.11
N ILE A 427 -1.17 -35.26 -4.26
CA ILE A 427 -1.08 -34.66 -2.91
C ILE A 427 -0.30 -35.59 -1.98
N GLU A 428 -0.51 -36.90 -2.05
CA GLU A 428 0.20 -37.89 -1.25
C GLU A 428 1.69 -37.98 -1.64
N ASP A 429 2.00 -37.92 -2.94
CA ASP A 429 3.36 -37.89 -3.46
C ASP A 429 4.10 -36.60 -3.05
N ALA A 430 3.37 -35.48 -2.91
CA ALA A 430 3.91 -34.24 -2.37
C ALA A 430 4.14 -34.27 -0.85
N GLY A 431 3.76 -35.36 -0.17
CA GLY A 431 3.96 -35.57 1.27
C GLY A 431 2.86 -35.04 2.17
N TYR A 432 1.65 -34.82 1.63
CA TYR A 432 0.49 -34.33 2.36
C TYR A 432 -0.67 -35.33 2.33
N GLN A 433 -1.66 -35.17 3.21
CA GLN A 433 -2.81 -36.07 3.29
C GLN A 433 -4.06 -35.39 2.73
N LEU A 434 -4.70 -35.99 1.72
CA LEU A 434 -6.01 -35.53 1.23
C LEU A 434 -7.13 -36.11 2.11
N VAL A 435 -7.92 -35.22 2.70
CA VAL A 435 -9.02 -35.58 3.62
C VAL A 435 -10.33 -35.77 2.88
N SER A 436 -10.67 -34.86 1.98
CA SER A 436 -11.90 -34.94 1.19
C SER A 436 -11.81 -34.11 -0.11
N ILE A 437 -12.61 -34.50 -1.09
CA ILE A 437 -12.83 -33.77 -2.35
C ILE A 437 -14.33 -33.42 -2.41
N GLN A 438 -14.63 -32.16 -2.69
CA GLN A 438 -15.99 -31.64 -2.85
C GLN A 438 -16.20 -31.04 -4.23
#